data_c13d685d90c0469ab694c46315a6c3d4
#
_entry.id   c13d685d90c0469ab694c46315a6c3d4
#
_cell.length_a   1.000
_cell.length_b   1.000
_cell.length_c   1.000
_cell.angle_alpha   90.00
_cell.angle_beta   90.00
_cell.angle_gamma   90.00
#
_symmetry.space_group_name_H-M   'P 1'
#
loop_
_entity.id
_entity.type
_entity.pdbx_description
1 polymer ?
#
loop_
_entity_poly.entity_id
_entity_poly.type
_entity_poly.pdbx_seq_one_letter_code
_entity_poly.pdbx_strand_id
1 'polypeptide(L)'
;MKTAFTLALLAALAALINQFAPTVFFDMQLMLGGSVAVFALLHFGWPGLLVGITALGVTALRWGHPFELMIGTLFLVWLKIFLDRINGGRDHQDNGRIVLAAIAFWLTAGIGLEVAAFHFRFGVGVTSALVLAFKEAATGMINVTLGLLVYIITGALPLRRTDTTIPVRGAVSVIVLL
;
A
#
# COMPACT_ATOMS: atom_id res chain seq x y z
N MET A 1 -20.18 13.40 7.78
CA MET A 1 -20.83 12.05 7.74
C MET A 1 -20.43 11.25 6.50
N LYS A 2 -20.52 11.77 5.26
CA LYS A 2 -20.21 11.00 4.03
C LYS A 2 -18.80 10.43 4.00
N THR A 3 -17.77 11.22 4.35
CA THR A 3 -16.36 10.77 4.35
C THR A 3 -16.09 9.64 5.33
N ALA A 4 -16.60 9.73 6.56
CA ALA A 4 -16.42 8.68 7.57
C ALA A 4 -17.09 7.35 7.14
N PHE A 5 -18.27 7.43 6.55
CA PHE A 5 -18.96 6.25 6.01
C PHE A 5 -18.16 5.62 4.86
N THR A 6 -17.63 6.43 3.94
CA THR A 6 -16.80 5.92 2.84
C THR A 6 -15.52 5.26 3.35
N LEU A 7 -14.84 5.85 4.33
CA LEU A 7 -13.65 5.26 4.95
C LEU A 7 -13.96 3.93 5.64
N ALA A 8 -15.10 3.83 6.36
CA ALA A 8 -15.53 2.60 6.99
C ALA A 8 -15.81 1.50 5.95
N LEU A 9 -16.45 1.85 4.83
CA LEU A 9 -16.72 0.92 3.74
C LEU A 9 -15.42 0.42 3.08
N LEU A 10 -14.47 1.32 2.83
CA LEU A 10 -13.15 0.95 2.28
C LEU A 10 -12.36 0.10 3.27
N ALA A 11 -12.43 0.39 4.57
CA ALA A 11 -11.78 -0.41 5.60
C ALA A 11 -12.35 -1.83 5.65
N ALA A 12 -13.68 -1.97 5.59
CA ALA A 12 -14.33 -3.27 5.51
C ALA A 12 -13.94 -4.04 4.25
N LEU A 13 -13.89 -3.36 3.09
CA LEU A 13 -13.45 -3.96 1.82
C LEU A 13 -12.00 -4.44 1.90
N ALA A 14 -11.09 -3.61 2.40
CA ALA A 14 -9.68 -3.95 2.54
C ALA A 14 -9.48 -5.14 3.50
N ALA A 15 -10.22 -5.17 4.61
CA ALA A 15 -10.23 -6.28 5.57
C ALA A 15 -10.73 -7.58 4.93
N LEU A 16 -11.82 -7.54 4.18
CA LEU A 16 -12.37 -8.69 3.46
C LEU A 16 -11.37 -9.23 2.42
N ILE A 17 -10.73 -8.36 1.63
CA ILE A 17 -9.72 -8.77 0.65
C ILE A 17 -8.58 -9.50 1.34
N ASN A 18 -8.07 -9.02 2.48
CA ASN A 18 -7.01 -9.69 3.22
C ASN A 18 -7.49 -10.98 3.91
N GLN A 19 -8.75 -11.02 4.36
CA GLN A 19 -9.33 -12.24 4.94
C GLN A 19 -9.40 -13.39 3.93
N PHE A 20 -9.71 -13.09 2.67
CA PHE A 20 -9.84 -14.06 1.57
C PHE A 20 -8.66 -14.01 0.61
N ALA A 21 -7.48 -13.60 1.10
CA ALA A 21 -6.28 -13.48 0.29
C ALA A 21 -5.96 -14.78 -0.48
N PRO A 22 -5.78 -14.72 -1.81
CA PRO A 22 -5.45 -15.90 -2.60
C PRO A 22 -4.06 -16.41 -2.27
N THR A 23 -3.93 -17.74 -2.26
CA THR A 23 -2.62 -18.41 -2.22
C THR A 23 -2.04 -18.43 -3.64
N VAL A 24 -0.79 -18.03 -3.79
CA VAL A 24 -0.15 -17.95 -5.10
C VAL A 24 0.88 -19.09 -5.24
N PHE A 25 2.11 -18.89 -4.78
CA PHE A 25 3.17 -19.90 -4.85
C PHE A 25 3.56 -20.37 -3.46
N PHE A 26 3.85 -21.69 -3.28
CA PHE A 26 4.35 -22.24 -2.02
C PHE A 26 3.54 -21.84 -0.79
N ASP A 27 2.21 -21.88 -0.88
CA ASP A 27 1.27 -21.42 0.17
C ASP A 27 1.42 -19.94 0.59
N MET A 28 2.15 -19.15 -0.18
CA MET A 28 2.26 -17.71 0.06
C MET A 28 0.97 -17.00 -0.34
N GLN A 29 0.42 -16.22 0.57
CA GLN A 29 -0.79 -15.43 0.34
C GLN A 29 -0.44 -14.04 -0.18
N LEU A 30 -1.23 -13.56 -1.14
CA LEU A 30 -1.09 -12.23 -1.70
C LEU A 30 -2.12 -11.29 -1.03
N MET A 31 -1.65 -10.43 -0.13
CA MET A 31 -2.47 -9.50 0.65
C MET A 31 -2.76 -8.23 -0.13
N LEU A 32 -3.86 -8.21 -0.88
CA LEU A 32 -4.21 -7.09 -1.77
C LEU A 32 -5.04 -5.97 -1.10
N GLY A 33 -5.43 -6.12 0.16
CA GLY A 33 -6.12 -5.06 0.92
C GLY A 33 -5.29 -3.78 1.05
N GLY A 34 -3.97 -3.88 0.94
CA GLY A 34 -3.06 -2.74 0.88
C GLY A 34 -3.32 -1.81 -0.32
N SER A 35 -3.84 -2.32 -1.44
CA SER A 35 -4.19 -1.48 -2.60
C SER A 35 -5.35 -0.53 -2.28
N VAL A 36 -6.35 -1.00 -1.53
CA VAL A 36 -7.45 -0.16 -1.06
C VAL A 36 -6.94 0.88 -0.04
N ALA A 37 -5.98 0.49 0.80
CA ALA A 37 -5.34 1.41 1.75
C ALA A 37 -4.56 2.52 1.03
N VAL A 38 -3.76 2.19 0.02
CA VAL A 38 -3.03 3.17 -0.80
C VAL A 38 -4.01 4.09 -1.53
N PHE A 39 -5.05 3.56 -2.16
CA PHE A 39 -6.11 4.37 -2.75
C PHE A 39 -6.72 5.35 -1.74
N ALA A 40 -7.09 4.86 -0.55
CA ALA A 40 -7.66 5.69 0.51
C ALA A 40 -6.68 6.77 0.99
N LEU A 41 -5.39 6.44 1.11
CA LEU A 41 -4.33 7.37 1.48
C LEU A 41 -4.17 8.50 0.46
N LEU A 42 -4.23 8.18 -0.83
CA LEU A 42 -4.15 9.14 -1.93
C LEU A 42 -5.38 10.05 -2.00
N HIS A 43 -6.56 9.49 -1.71
CA HIS A 43 -7.83 10.21 -1.85
C HIS A 43 -8.20 11.04 -0.62
N PHE A 44 -7.98 10.51 0.59
CA PHE A 44 -8.38 11.13 1.86
C PHE A 44 -7.21 11.64 2.70
N GLY A 45 -5.97 11.41 2.27
CA GLY A 45 -4.78 11.78 3.04
C GLY A 45 -4.65 10.96 4.34
N TRP A 46 -4.25 11.59 5.44
CA TRP A 46 -4.03 10.92 6.74
C TRP A 46 -5.20 10.05 7.23
N PRO A 47 -6.48 10.45 7.10
CA PRO A 47 -7.60 9.56 7.44
C PRO A 47 -7.61 8.23 6.68
N GLY A 48 -7.05 8.17 5.46
CA GLY A 48 -6.92 6.95 4.68
C GLY A 48 -6.02 5.90 5.33
N LEU A 49 -5.12 6.30 6.24
CA LEU A 49 -4.28 5.38 7.01
C LEU A 49 -5.11 4.38 7.84
N LEU A 50 -6.29 4.80 8.33
CA LEU A 50 -7.19 3.92 9.09
C LEU A 50 -7.63 2.70 8.28
N VAL A 51 -7.80 2.85 6.96
CA VAL A 51 -8.12 1.73 6.06
C VAL A 51 -6.98 0.72 6.04
N GLY A 52 -5.74 1.19 5.97
CA GLY A 52 -4.56 0.34 6.01
C GLY A 52 -4.38 -0.37 7.35
N ILE A 53 -4.51 0.36 8.45
CA ILE A 53 -4.42 -0.23 9.80
C ILE A 53 -5.47 -1.33 9.98
N THR A 54 -6.69 -1.15 9.47
CA THR A 54 -7.74 -2.17 9.55
C THR A 54 -7.38 -3.41 8.73
N ALA A 55 -6.92 -3.23 7.48
CA ALA A 55 -6.52 -4.34 6.61
C ALA A 55 -5.34 -5.15 7.21
N LEU A 56 -4.31 -4.44 7.69
CA LEU A 56 -3.13 -5.04 8.31
C LEU A 56 -3.45 -5.66 9.68
N GLY A 57 -4.41 -5.09 10.42
CA GLY A 57 -4.91 -5.65 11.67
C GLY A 57 -5.58 -7.02 11.47
N VAL A 58 -6.39 -7.18 10.41
CA VAL A 58 -6.95 -8.48 10.04
C VAL A 58 -5.85 -9.49 9.71
N THR A 59 -4.82 -9.07 8.96
CA THR A 59 -3.66 -9.91 8.67
C THR A 59 -2.92 -10.33 9.94
N ALA A 60 -2.68 -9.38 10.85
CA ALA A 60 -2.00 -9.65 12.13
C ALA A 60 -2.80 -10.64 13.00
N LEU A 61 -4.12 -10.50 13.06
CA LEU A 61 -5.00 -11.44 13.78
C LEU A 61 -4.97 -12.83 13.15
N ARG A 62 -4.99 -12.92 11.82
CA ARG A 62 -4.98 -14.18 11.09
C ARG A 62 -3.67 -14.95 11.26
N TRP A 63 -2.54 -14.26 11.30
CA TRP A 63 -1.20 -14.87 11.42
C TRP A 63 -0.70 -14.98 12.87
N GLY A 64 -1.42 -14.38 13.82
CA GLY A 64 -1.09 -14.44 15.24
C GLY A 64 0.15 -13.62 15.62
N HIS A 65 0.57 -12.66 14.79
CA HIS A 65 1.68 -11.76 15.09
C HIS A 65 1.49 -10.36 14.49
N PRO A 66 2.01 -9.30 15.16
CA PRO A 66 1.76 -7.92 14.77
C PRO A 66 2.74 -7.35 13.73
N PHE A 67 3.71 -8.11 13.22
CA PHE A 67 4.79 -7.55 12.40
C PHE A 67 4.28 -6.91 11.12
N GLU A 68 3.36 -7.57 10.41
CA GLU A 68 2.71 -7.02 9.24
C GLU A 68 1.99 -5.69 9.54
N LEU A 69 1.31 -5.63 10.68
CA LEU A 69 0.66 -4.39 11.11
C LEU A 69 1.68 -3.27 11.34
N MET A 70 2.80 -3.59 11.99
CA MET A 70 3.85 -2.61 12.31
C MET A 70 4.57 -2.13 11.04
N ILE A 71 5.09 -3.05 10.23
CA ILE A 71 5.91 -2.73 9.06
C ILE A 71 5.03 -2.10 7.97
N GLY A 72 3.84 -2.66 7.73
CA GLY A 72 2.90 -2.11 6.76
C GLY A 72 2.36 -0.73 7.16
N THR A 73 2.12 -0.48 8.46
CA THR A 73 1.75 0.87 8.93
C THR A 73 2.91 1.84 8.74
N LEU A 74 4.14 1.44 9.07
CA LEU A 74 5.33 2.26 8.84
C LEU A 74 5.49 2.59 7.36
N PHE A 75 5.26 1.63 6.48
CA PHE A 75 5.27 1.83 5.04
C PHE A 75 4.24 2.87 4.57
N LEU A 76 2.99 2.78 5.03
CA LEU A 76 1.93 3.73 4.67
C LEU A 76 2.22 5.14 5.22
N VAL A 77 2.75 5.24 6.44
CA VAL A 77 3.19 6.52 7.03
C VAL A 77 4.34 7.12 6.21
N TRP A 78 5.33 6.30 5.83
CA TRP A 78 6.42 6.73 4.95
C TRP A 78 5.90 7.29 3.63
N LEU A 79 5.00 6.55 2.95
CA LEU A 79 4.37 7.01 1.71
C LEU A 79 3.68 8.36 1.91
N LYS A 80 2.92 8.51 3.01
CA LYS A 80 2.19 9.76 3.28
C LYS A 80 3.12 10.94 3.55
N ILE A 81 4.15 10.75 4.37
CA ILE A 81 5.16 11.79 4.64
C ILE A 81 5.86 12.21 3.35
N PHE A 82 6.21 11.22 2.53
CA PHE A 82 6.87 11.49 1.25
C PHE A 82 5.97 12.27 0.30
N LEU A 83 4.68 11.89 0.22
CA LEU A 83 3.68 12.62 -0.56
C LEU A 83 3.52 14.06 -0.07
N ASP A 84 3.45 14.29 1.24
CA ASP A 84 3.29 15.63 1.79
C ASP A 84 4.52 16.53 1.51
N ARG A 85 5.72 15.95 1.55
CA ARG A 85 6.97 16.69 1.25
C ARG A 85 7.09 17.06 -0.22
N ILE A 86 6.66 16.16 -1.12
CA ILE A 86 6.74 16.41 -2.57
C ILE A 86 5.67 17.37 -3.03
N ASN A 87 4.45 17.27 -2.47
CA ASN A 87 3.31 18.09 -2.85
C ASN A 87 3.35 19.49 -2.23
N GLY A 88 4.40 19.85 -1.51
CA GLY A 88 4.57 21.12 -0.80
C GLY A 88 4.36 22.38 -1.67
N GLY A 89 3.18 22.53 -2.27
CA GLY A 89 2.71 23.68 -3.02
C GLY A 89 2.49 23.46 -4.52
N ARG A 90 2.52 22.25 -5.05
CA ARG A 90 2.23 21.97 -6.46
C ARG A 90 0.99 21.08 -6.60
N ASP A 91 0.00 21.59 -7.36
CA ASP A 91 -1.28 20.91 -7.66
C ASP A 91 -1.17 19.59 -8.45
N HIS A 92 0.01 19.19 -8.87
CA HIS A 92 0.21 17.99 -9.66
C HIS A 92 0.92 16.92 -8.83
N GLN A 93 0.15 15.90 -8.41
CA GLN A 93 0.73 14.65 -7.92
C GLN A 93 1.51 14.00 -9.07
N ASP A 94 2.84 13.96 -8.91
CA ASP A 94 3.69 13.15 -9.79
C ASP A 94 3.57 11.69 -9.35
N ASN A 95 2.69 10.96 -10.03
CA ASN A 95 2.36 9.58 -9.70
C ASN A 95 3.58 8.65 -9.72
N GLY A 96 4.58 8.92 -10.54
CA GLY A 96 5.81 8.13 -10.60
C GLY A 96 6.62 8.22 -9.29
N ARG A 97 6.55 9.34 -8.59
CA ARG A 97 7.28 9.52 -7.32
C ARG A 97 6.75 8.66 -6.19
N ILE A 98 5.46 8.28 -6.21
CA ILE A 98 4.88 7.39 -5.21
C ILE A 98 5.51 6.01 -5.31
N VAL A 99 5.68 5.50 -6.53
CA VAL A 99 6.36 4.22 -6.79
C VAL A 99 7.82 4.28 -6.34
N LEU A 100 8.53 5.38 -6.65
CA LEU A 100 9.90 5.58 -6.17
C LEU A 100 10.00 5.63 -4.64
N ALA A 101 9.03 6.26 -3.96
CA ALA A 101 8.98 6.26 -2.50
C ALA A 101 8.77 4.86 -1.92
N ALA A 102 7.95 4.04 -2.57
CA ALA A 102 7.74 2.65 -2.17
C ALA A 102 9.02 1.82 -2.36
N ILE A 103 9.67 1.94 -3.51
CA ILE A 103 10.96 1.29 -3.76
C ILE A 103 12.00 1.72 -2.71
N ALA A 104 12.11 3.02 -2.44
CA ALA A 104 13.04 3.54 -1.45
C ALA A 104 12.79 2.97 -0.06
N PHE A 105 11.52 2.87 0.38
CA PHE A 105 11.19 2.24 1.66
C PHE A 105 11.68 0.79 1.71
N TRP A 106 11.32 -0.01 0.72
CA TRP A 106 11.65 -1.44 0.73
C TRP A 106 13.15 -1.68 0.66
N LEU A 107 13.90 -0.92 -0.12
CA LEU A 107 15.35 -1.07 -0.22
C LEU A 107 16.12 -0.55 1.00
N THR A 108 15.58 0.42 1.75
CA THR A 108 16.31 1.03 2.89
C THR A 108 15.88 0.46 4.23
N ALA A 109 14.60 0.21 4.43
CA ALA A 109 14.05 -0.20 5.73
C ALA A 109 13.23 -1.50 5.67
N GLY A 110 12.33 -1.62 4.70
CA GLY A 110 11.32 -2.68 4.67
C GLY A 110 11.92 -4.08 4.67
N ILE A 111 12.80 -4.39 3.72
CA ILE A 111 13.44 -5.71 3.63
C ILE A 111 14.25 -6.01 4.91
N GLY A 112 14.99 -5.03 5.43
CA GLY A 112 15.77 -5.21 6.66
C GLY A 112 14.91 -5.51 7.88
N LEU A 113 13.79 -4.79 8.04
CA LEU A 113 12.85 -5.00 9.14
C LEU A 113 12.15 -6.37 9.05
N GLU A 114 11.74 -6.79 7.84
CA GLU A 114 11.14 -8.11 7.62
C GLU A 114 12.14 -9.24 7.93
N VAL A 115 13.37 -9.15 7.41
CA VAL A 115 14.41 -10.13 7.71
C VAL A 115 14.67 -10.20 9.20
N ALA A 116 14.76 -9.07 9.87
CA ALA A 116 14.97 -9.03 11.33
C ALA A 116 13.79 -9.68 12.07
N ALA A 117 12.55 -9.38 11.70
CA ALA A 117 11.37 -9.96 12.30
C ALA A 117 11.32 -11.49 12.12
N PHE A 118 11.52 -12.00 10.91
CA PHE A 118 11.49 -13.44 10.63
C PHE A 118 12.67 -14.18 11.27
N HIS A 119 13.87 -13.61 11.19
CA HIS A 119 15.05 -14.27 11.72
C HIS A 119 15.07 -14.29 13.26
N PHE A 120 14.95 -13.13 13.91
CA PHE A 120 15.11 -13.04 15.36
C PHE A 120 13.88 -13.50 16.14
N ARG A 121 12.68 -13.29 15.61
CA ARG A 121 11.45 -13.65 16.33
C ARG A 121 11.00 -15.08 16.06
N PHE A 122 11.12 -15.55 14.82
CA PHE A 122 10.64 -16.87 14.43
C PHE A 122 11.76 -17.89 14.21
N GLY A 123 13.04 -17.51 14.36
CA GLY A 123 14.18 -18.41 14.15
C GLY A 123 14.35 -18.89 12.72
N VAL A 124 13.73 -18.19 11.76
CA VAL A 124 13.82 -18.54 10.32
C VAL A 124 15.26 -18.29 9.84
N GLY A 125 15.81 -19.21 9.07
CA GLY A 125 17.15 -19.03 8.48
C GLY A 125 17.20 -17.77 7.58
N VAL A 126 18.33 -17.07 7.57
CA VAL A 126 18.49 -15.77 6.88
C VAL A 126 18.06 -15.85 5.41
N THR A 127 18.40 -16.90 4.69
CA THR A 127 18.02 -17.09 3.28
C THR A 127 16.49 -17.16 3.12
N SER A 128 15.81 -17.93 3.97
CA SER A 128 14.34 -18.02 3.94
C SER A 128 13.68 -16.72 4.38
N ALA A 129 14.25 -16.02 5.37
CA ALA A 129 13.78 -14.71 5.79
C ALA A 129 13.90 -13.66 4.66
N LEU A 130 14.98 -13.70 3.89
CA LEU A 130 15.14 -12.86 2.69
C LEU A 130 14.08 -13.15 1.64
N VAL A 131 13.78 -14.41 1.34
CA VAL A 131 12.73 -14.79 0.37
C VAL A 131 11.37 -14.23 0.83
N LEU A 132 11.04 -14.36 2.11
CA LEU A 132 9.81 -13.81 2.67
C LEU A 132 9.79 -12.28 2.57
N ALA A 133 10.88 -11.61 2.92
CA ALA A 133 10.99 -10.15 2.84
C ALA A 133 10.85 -9.63 1.39
N PHE A 134 11.44 -10.31 0.41
CA PHE A 134 11.24 -9.96 -1.01
C PHE A 134 9.81 -10.19 -1.47
N LYS A 135 9.14 -11.25 -1.00
CA LYS A 135 7.70 -11.48 -1.26
C LYS A 135 6.87 -10.33 -0.70
N GLU A 136 7.14 -9.87 0.53
CA GLU A 136 6.41 -8.75 1.12
C GLU A 136 6.70 -7.43 0.38
N ALA A 137 7.94 -7.19 -0.03
CA ALA A 137 8.29 -6.06 -0.87
C ALA A 137 7.52 -6.09 -2.21
N ALA A 138 7.48 -7.22 -2.89
CA ALA A 138 6.72 -7.40 -4.14
C ALA A 138 5.21 -7.15 -3.91
N THR A 139 4.63 -7.70 -2.84
CA THR A 139 3.24 -7.46 -2.46
C THR A 139 2.99 -5.97 -2.21
N GLY A 140 3.88 -5.30 -1.49
CA GLY A 140 3.82 -3.85 -1.24
C GLY A 140 3.84 -3.03 -2.53
N MET A 141 4.71 -3.40 -3.49
CA MET A 141 4.79 -2.74 -4.80
C MET A 141 3.53 -2.96 -5.63
N ILE A 142 2.97 -4.17 -5.65
CA ILE A 142 1.70 -4.49 -6.31
C ILE A 142 0.58 -3.64 -5.70
N ASN A 143 0.51 -3.55 -4.38
CA ASN A 143 -0.49 -2.76 -3.68
C ASN A 143 -0.41 -1.27 -4.03
N VAL A 144 0.80 -0.70 -4.10
CA VAL A 144 0.99 0.70 -4.51
C VAL A 144 0.54 0.90 -5.95
N THR A 145 0.93 0.03 -6.84
CA THR A 145 0.59 0.14 -8.27
C THR A 145 -0.92 0.02 -8.50
N LEU A 146 -1.58 -0.96 -7.89
CA LEU A 146 -3.03 -1.15 -8.00
C LEU A 146 -3.80 0.00 -7.35
N GLY A 147 -3.41 0.43 -6.16
CA GLY A 147 -4.05 1.55 -5.47
C GLY A 147 -3.93 2.85 -6.24
N LEU A 148 -2.77 3.11 -6.84
CA LEU A 148 -2.53 4.25 -7.71
C LEU A 148 -3.34 4.16 -9.01
N LEU A 149 -3.42 2.98 -9.63
CA LEU A 149 -4.23 2.76 -10.83
C LEU A 149 -5.72 3.05 -10.57
N VAL A 150 -6.27 2.53 -9.48
CA VAL A 150 -7.66 2.82 -9.07
C VAL A 150 -7.84 4.31 -8.82
N TYR A 151 -6.88 4.98 -8.17
CA TYR A 151 -6.92 6.42 -7.94
C TYR A 151 -6.97 7.23 -9.25
N ILE A 152 -6.14 6.87 -10.23
CA ILE A 152 -6.11 7.51 -11.55
C ILE A 152 -7.43 7.29 -12.30
N ILE A 153 -7.92 6.05 -12.33
CA ILE A 153 -9.17 5.71 -13.02
C ILE A 153 -10.35 6.45 -12.40
N THR A 154 -10.47 6.48 -11.08
CA THR A 154 -11.57 7.18 -10.39
C THR A 154 -11.49 8.69 -10.53
N GLY A 155 -10.28 9.25 -10.64
CA GLY A 155 -10.06 10.67 -10.94
C GLY A 155 -10.39 11.02 -12.40
N ALA A 156 -10.25 10.08 -13.34
CA ALA A 156 -10.58 10.25 -14.75
C ALA A 156 -12.07 10.13 -15.05
N LEU A 157 -12.86 9.50 -14.16
CA LEU A 157 -14.29 9.37 -14.37
C LEU A 157 -15.00 10.74 -14.22
N PRO A 158 -15.95 11.07 -15.10
CA PRO A 158 -16.63 12.38 -15.14
C PRO A 158 -17.52 12.66 -13.92
N LEU A 159 -17.60 11.74 -12.98
CA LEU A 159 -18.32 11.87 -11.70
C LEU A 159 -17.68 12.93 -10.77
N ARG A 160 -16.44 13.33 -11.02
CA ARG A 160 -15.74 14.38 -10.28
C ARG A 160 -15.45 15.56 -11.22
N ARG A 161 -16.48 16.37 -11.47
CA ARG A 161 -16.35 17.65 -12.14
C ARG A 161 -15.62 18.65 -11.23
N THR A 162 -14.33 18.60 -11.19
CA THR A 162 -13.46 19.71 -10.83
C THR A 162 -12.28 19.66 -11.79
N ASP A 163 -11.97 20.77 -12.41
CA ASP A 163 -11.09 21.07 -13.53
C ASP A 163 -9.65 20.51 -13.48
N THR A 164 -9.48 19.23 -13.25
CA THR A 164 -8.16 18.60 -13.29
C THR A 164 -8.06 17.70 -14.51
N THR A 165 -7.47 18.23 -15.58
CA THR A 165 -6.94 17.42 -16.68
C THR A 165 -5.93 16.44 -16.10
N ILE A 166 -6.24 15.13 -16.15
CA ILE A 166 -5.29 14.10 -15.75
C ILE A 166 -4.17 14.11 -16.80
N PRO A 167 -2.93 14.38 -16.42
CA PRO A 167 -1.85 14.32 -17.39
C PRO A 167 -1.67 12.85 -17.79
N VAL A 168 -1.90 12.58 -19.09
CA VAL A 168 -1.71 11.24 -19.71
C VAL A 168 -0.33 10.65 -19.36
N ARG A 169 0.66 11.49 -19.09
CA ARG A 169 1.99 11.08 -18.61
C ARG A 169 1.97 10.24 -17.33
N GLY A 170 1.06 10.51 -16.38
CA GLY A 170 0.97 9.74 -15.14
C GLY A 170 0.44 8.32 -15.36
N ALA A 171 -0.55 8.15 -16.25
CA ALA A 171 -1.08 6.83 -16.58
C ALA A 171 -0.05 5.96 -17.33
N VAL A 172 0.71 6.56 -18.26
CA VAL A 172 1.77 5.87 -19.01
C VAL A 172 2.90 5.43 -18.08
N SER A 173 3.30 6.23 -17.09
CA SER A 173 4.35 5.85 -16.14
C SER A 173 4.01 4.63 -15.31
N VAL A 174 2.74 4.43 -14.94
CA VAL A 174 2.30 3.24 -14.21
C VAL A 174 2.33 1.99 -15.09
N ILE A 175 1.95 2.12 -16.37
CA ILE A 175 1.93 0.99 -17.32
C ILE A 175 3.35 0.55 -17.71
N VAL A 176 4.32 1.47 -17.77
CA VAL A 176 5.71 1.15 -18.12
C VAL A 176 6.48 0.51 -16.97
N LEU A 177 6.01 0.68 -15.71
CA LEU A 177 6.64 0.09 -14.51
C LEU A 177 6.02 -1.26 -14.09
N LEU A 178 4.97 -1.75 -14.78
CA LEU A 178 4.37 -3.08 -14.66
C LEU A 178 5.01 -4.07 -15.64
#